data_def116e72559af706af085dc665cb8eb
#
_entry.id   def116e72559af706af085dc665cb8eb
#
_cell.length_a   1.000
_cell.length_b   1.000
_cell.length_c   1.000
_cell.angle_alpha   90.00
_cell.angle_beta   90.00
_cell.angle_gamma   90.00
#
_symmetry.space_group_name_H-M   'P 1'
#
loop_
_entity.id
_entity.type
_entity.pdbx_description
1 polymer ?
#
loop_
_entity_poly.entity_id
_entity_poly.type
_entity_poly.pdbx_seq_one_letter_code
_entity_poly.pdbx_strand_id
1 'polypeptide(L)'
;ALLTSVSVIPLLGAKGRWIFPIAAAAAAAFALVSFSAANPFVHAAPAADGSGLRTILRNPWMAIHPPVLFFGYALTVIPFARALDAVIRKDLAALVSSRASVFLIAAVTGAGIALGGIWAYETLGWGGFWGWDPVENSSLVPWLVSVALVHVLLLQSKRGHWEKMSFALSASLFILALLSSFLTRSGILAKNIRMDIYNKILALPLGFMTSCAIIAPSIVFAKERRNFPPSKKQEAFREIVFGTGVTIFIFYAFMILGATIAPLAFVAAGRAPASVKVSFFNNVSVVFATLFLCASLICIPWQIRRPKWKTAAAAALCSALLFAFAFLRFTPFSPWLHLSAAAAGATVALCGIRLFSGNVRPMFPTLLGHAGLALFIAGCIAVGVLSTSERKEIPAGDTIEVAGTKITFGGIKDEGRKGSFLLTIEERGSKHETGIPFEKRPDGSIMSVRPAIYHGLLRDTYLYIEGFLSKADIEKIVKTEKLEAKPVDTVLVNVSKNEMILFVLAGTVLLVAGLFAGFIRPWSAK
;
A
#
# COMPACT_ATOMS: atom_id res chain seq x y z
N ALA A 1 -18.37 -6.88 -6.04
CA ALA A 1 -17.12 -6.60 -6.76
C ALA A 1 -16.90 -7.56 -7.93
N LEU A 2 -16.82 -8.89 -7.72
CA LEU A 2 -16.58 -9.85 -8.82
C LEU A 2 -17.69 -9.86 -9.87
N LEU A 3 -18.96 -9.84 -9.47
CA LEU A 3 -20.07 -9.71 -10.41
C LEU A 3 -20.00 -8.41 -11.20
N THR A 4 -19.66 -7.31 -10.55
CA THR A 4 -19.44 -6.02 -11.22
C THR A 4 -18.27 -6.11 -12.21
N SER A 5 -17.19 -6.82 -11.86
CA SER A 5 -16.05 -7.00 -12.78
C SER A 5 -16.44 -7.81 -14.01
N VAL A 6 -17.26 -8.84 -13.86
CA VAL A 6 -17.77 -9.63 -15.00
C VAL A 6 -18.59 -8.76 -15.95
N SER A 7 -19.45 -7.88 -15.42
CA SER A 7 -20.25 -6.96 -16.26
C SER A 7 -19.43 -5.88 -16.95
N VAL A 8 -18.25 -5.54 -16.46
CA VAL A 8 -17.31 -4.58 -17.08
C VAL A 8 -16.49 -5.20 -18.22
N ILE A 9 -16.40 -6.54 -18.32
CA ILE A 9 -15.62 -7.22 -19.37
C ILE A 9 -15.93 -6.72 -20.79
N PRO A 10 -17.18 -6.58 -21.23
CA PRO A 10 -17.50 -6.07 -22.55
C PRO A 10 -17.02 -4.62 -22.75
N LEU A 11 -17.15 -3.77 -21.73
CA LEU A 11 -16.75 -2.36 -21.77
C LEU A 11 -15.23 -2.19 -21.93
N LEU A 12 -14.44 -3.16 -21.47
CA LEU A 12 -12.99 -3.18 -21.62
C LEU A 12 -12.52 -3.80 -22.94
N GLY A 13 -13.45 -4.04 -23.88
CA GLY A 13 -13.12 -4.58 -25.20
C GLY A 13 -12.55 -6.00 -25.17
N ALA A 14 -12.92 -6.79 -24.18
CA ALA A 14 -12.46 -8.17 -24.03
C ALA A 14 -13.09 -9.06 -25.10
N LYS A 15 -12.33 -9.38 -26.15
CA LYS A 15 -12.71 -10.32 -27.20
C LYS A 15 -12.04 -11.67 -26.93
N GLY A 16 -12.79 -12.70 -26.57
CA GLY A 16 -12.32 -14.06 -26.39
C GLY A 16 -13.45 -14.96 -25.94
N ARG A 17 -13.50 -16.17 -26.50
CA ARG A 17 -14.59 -17.12 -26.28
C ARG A 17 -14.67 -17.58 -24.81
N TRP A 18 -13.53 -17.71 -24.14
CA TRP A 18 -13.42 -18.27 -22.80
C TRP A 18 -13.34 -17.23 -21.68
N ILE A 19 -13.17 -15.95 -22.00
CA ILE A 19 -12.98 -14.90 -20.99
C ILE A 19 -14.20 -14.79 -20.07
N PHE A 20 -15.39 -14.67 -20.66
CA PHE A 20 -16.62 -14.56 -19.89
C PHE A 20 -16.94 -15.83 -19.07
N PRO A 21 -16.90 -17.05 -19.63
CA PRO A 21 -17.11 -18.26 -18.85
C PRO A 21 -16.15 -18.42 -17.66
N ILE A 22 -14.87 -18.12 -17.84
CA ILE A 22 -13.86 -18.23 -16.77
C ILE A 22 -14.15 -17.21 -15.67
N ALA A 23 -14.42 -15.96 -16.04
CA ALA A 23 -14.74 -14.92 -15.08
C ALA A 23 -16.06 -15.19 -14.35
N ALA A 24 -17.07 -15.71 -15.06
CA ALA A 24 -18.35 -16.10 -14.47
C ALA A 24 -18.18 -17.28 -13.49
N ALA A 25 -17.34 -18.27 -13.83
CA ALA A 25 -17.03 -19.39 -12.93
C ALA A 25 -16.35 -18.92 -11.65
N ALA A 26 -15.39 -17.97 -11.74
CA ALA A 26 -14.78 -17.38 -10.57
C ALA A 26 -15.82 -16.63 -9.71
N ALA A 27 -16.67 -15.82 -10.32
CA ALA A 27 -17.74 -15.11 -9.62
C ALA A 27 -18.73 -16.06 -8.94
N ALA A 28 -19.13 -17.16 -9.61
CA ALA A 28 -19.99 -18.18 -9.06
C ALA A 28 -19.34 -18.89 -7.86
N ALA A 29 -18.05 -19.22 -7.94
CA ALA A 29 -17.31 -19.81 -6.83
C ALA A 29 -17.30 -18.89 -5.58
N PHE A 30 -17.06 -17.59 -5.76
CA PHE A 30 -17.15 -16.62 -4.66
C PHE A 30 -18.58 -16.48 -4.11
N ALA A 31 -19.60 -16.48 -4.97
CA ALA A 31 -20.99 -16.44 -4.55
C ALA A 31 -21.35 -17.68 -3.72
N LEU A 32 -20.91 -18.85 -4.14
CA LEU A 32 -21.11 -20.11 -3.42
C LEU A 32 -20.44 -20.08 -2.04
N VAL A 33 -19.17 -19.64 -1.95
CA VAL A 33 -18.46 -19.46 -0.68
C VAL A 33 -19.17 -18.46 0.23
N SER A 34 -19.62 -17.33 -0.31
CA SER A 34 -20.34 -16.32 0.47
C SER A 34 -21.68 -16.87 0.99
N PHE A 35 -22.40 -17.61 0.18
CA PHE A 35 -23.68 -18.19 0.56
C PHE A 35 -23.53 -19.32 1.59
N SER A 36 -22.54 -20.21 1.44
CA SER A 36 -22.36 -21.37 2.31
C SER A 36 -21.63 -21.06 3.61
N ALA A 37 -20.60 -20.20 3.55
CA ALA A 37 -19.68 -19.98 4.67
C ALA A 37 -19.85 -18.63 5.39
N ALA A 38 -20.42 -17.64 4.73
CA ALA A 38 -20.54 -16.27 5.27
C ALA A 38 -21.83 -15.59 4.79
N ASN A 39 -22.95 -16.30 4.85
CA ASN A 39 -24.24 -15.79 4.39
C ASN A 39 -24.73 -14.64 5.28
N PRO A 40 -24.78 -13.39 4.79
CA PRO A 40 -25.24 -12.25 5.57
C PRO A 40 -26.76 -12.21 5.78
N PHE A 41 -27.51 -13.10 5.11
CA PHE A 41 -28.98 -13.16 5.18
C PHE A 41 -29.47 -14.25 6.15
N VAL A 42 -28.60 -14.93 6.87
CA VAL A 42 -29.00 -15.85 7.94
C VAL A 42 -29.60 -15.07 9.09
N HIS A 43 -30.83 -15.42 9.45
CA HIS A 43 -31.47 -14.82 10.62
C HIS A 43 -30.74 -15.23 11.89
N ALA A 44 -30.22 -14.25 12.62
CA ALA A 44 -29.73 -14.43 13.98
C ALA A 44 -30.80 -13.99 14.98
N ALA A 45 -30.78 -14.56 16.19
CA ALA A 45 -31.61 -14.04 17.26
C ALA A 45 -31.32 -12.55 17.48
N PRO A 46 -32.34 -11.69 17.61
CA PRO A 46 -32.13 -10.26 17.82
C PRO A 46 -31.34 -10.05 19.11
N ALA A 47 -30.22 -9.33 19.01
CA ALA A 47 -29.50 -8.88 20.19
C ALA A 47 -30.32 -7.79 20.87
N ALA A 48 -30.34 -7.77 22.23
CA ALA A 48 -31.06 -6.78 22.99
C ALA A 48 -30.60 -5.34 22.69
N ASP A 49 -29.33 -5.16 22.42
CA ASP A 49 -28.74 -3.90 21.92
C ASP A 49 -27.50 -4.20 21.08
N GLY A 50 -27.20 -3.34 20.11
CA GLY A 50 -26.00 -3.44 19.29
C GLY A 50 -24.80 -2.78 19.98
N SER A 51 -23.63 -3.42 19.95
CA SER A 51 -22.39 -2.82 20.50
C SER A 51 -21.87 -1.64 19.66
N GLY A 52 -22.43 -1.41 18.48
CA GLY A 52 -22.01 -0.37 17.54
C GLY A 52 -20.62 -0.64 16.91
N LEU A 53 -20.17 0.27 16.05
CA LEU A 53 -18.84 0.20 15.46
C LEU A 53 -17.76 0.59 16.48
N ARG A 54 -16.66 -0.16 16.50
CA ARG A 54 -15.46 0.21 17.25
C ARG A 54 -14.95 1.57 16.80
N THR A 55 -14.35 2.35 17.70
CA THR A 55 -13.87 3.72 17.43
C THR A 55 -12.93 3.80 16.23
N ILE A 56 -12.02 2.84 16.06
CA ILE A 56 -11.10 2.75 14.92
C ILE A 56 -11.79 2.55 13.57
N LEU A 57 -13.01 1.99 13.56
CA LEU A 57 -13.80 1.76 12.34
C LEU A 57 -14.72 2.94 11.98
N ARG A 58 -14.85 3.94 12.87
CA ARG A 58 -15.68 5.13 12.67
C ARG A 58 -14.94 6.23 11.93
N ASN A 59 -14.31 5.87 10.81
CA ASN A 59 -13.54 6.76 9.97
C ASN A 59 -14.06 6.63 8.53
N PRO A 60 -14.24 7.73 7.76
CA PRO A 60 -14.75 7.68 6.41
C PRO A 60 -13.90 6.83 5.46
N TRP A 61 -12.58 6.82 5.66
CA TRP A 61 -11.66 6.02 4.84
C TRP A 61 -11.90 4.52 5.01
N MET A 62 -12.34 4.08 6.20
CA MET A 62 -12.70 2.68 6.43
C MET A 62 -13.94 2.25 5.64
N ALA A 63 -14.84 3.17 5.31
CA ALA A 63 -15.98 2.88 4.45
C ALA A 63 -15.59 2.78 2.96
N ILE A 64 -14.58 3.54 2.52
CA ILE A 64 -14.20 3.68 1.11
C ILE A 64 -13.06 2.74 0.72
N HIS A 65 -12.01 2.63 1.57
CA HIS A 65 -10.80 1.86 1.28
C HIS A 65 -11.07 0.38 0.91
N PRO A 66 -11.80 -0.43 1.73
CA PRO A 66 -11.97 -1.84 1.41
C PRO A 66 -12.75 -2.09 0.12
N PRO A 67 -13.89 -1.40 -0.16
CA PRO A 67 -14.57 -1.54 -1.44
C PRO A 67 -13.70 -1.24 -2.65
N VAL A 68 -12.89 -0.18 -2.61
CA VAL A 68 -11.98 0.20 -3.71
C VAL A 68 -10.93 -0.88 -3.92
N LEU A 69 -10.27 -1.34 -2.86
CA LEU A 69 -9.24 -2.38 -2.95
C LEU A 69 -9.81 -3.70 -3.48
N PHE A 70 -10.95 -4.15 -2.95
CA PHE A 70 -11.58 -5.40 -3.39
C PHE A 70 -12.15 -5.29 -4.81
N PHE A 71 -12.57 -4.11 -5.26
CA PHE A 71 -12.91 -3.91 -6.66
C PHE A 71 -11.69 -4.10 -7.57
N GLY A 72 -10.54 -3.53 -7.19
CA GLY A 72 -9.26 -3.77 -7.88
C GLY A 72 -8.89 -5.27 -7.94
N TYR A 73 -9.04 -6.01 -6.84
CA TYR A 73 -8.80 -7.45 -6.81
C TYR A 73 -9.75 -8.23 -7.72
N ALA A 74 -11.00 -7.85 -7.73
CA ALA A 74 -12.00 -8.49 -8.59
C ALA A 74 -11.70 -8.28 -10.08
N LEU A 75 -11.16 -7.13 -10.48
CA LEU A 75 -10.74 -6.86 -11.85
C LEU A 75 -9.58 -7.77 -12.31
N THR A 76 -8.77 -8.33 -11.38
CA THR A 76 -7.65 -9.21 -11.73
C THR A 76 -8.07 -10.51 -12.42
N VAL A 77 -9.35 -10.91 -12.30
CA VAL A 77 -9.90 -12.05 -13.04
C VAL A 77 -9.85 -11.83 -14.56
N ILE A 78 -9.88 -10.59 -15.03
CA ILE A 78 -9.90 -10.26 -16.46
C ILE A 78 -8.60 -10.65 -17.16
N PRO A 79 -7.39 -10.17 -16.74
CA PRO A 79 -6.14 -10.62 -17.33
C PRO A 79 -5.89 -12.12 -17.10
N PHE A 80 -6.33 -12.70 -15.99
CA PHE A 80 -6.26 -14.14 -15.74
C PHE A 80 -7.06 -14.95 -16.78
N ALA A 81 -8.32 -14.60 -16.99
CA ALA A 81 -9.19 -15.26 -17.99
C ALA A 81 -8.65 -15.09 -19.41
N ARG A 82 -8.10 -13.90 -19.73
CA ARG A 82 -7.44 -13.67 -21.02
C ARG A 82 -6.17 -14.49 -21.20
N ALA A 83 -5.39 -14.69 -20.14
CA ALA A 83 -4.21 -15.53 -20.19
C ALA A 83 -4.58 -16.98 -20.56
N LEU A 84 -5.62 -17.53 -19.93
CA LEU A 84 -6.12 -18.87 -20.26
C LEU A 84 -6.71 -18.95 -21.67
N ASP A 85 -7.54 -17.98 -22.07
CA ASP A 85 -8.12 -17.92 -23.42
C ASP A 85 -7.04 -17.84 -24.50
N ALA A 86 -6.00 -17.01 -24.28
CA ALA A 86 -4.89 -16.83 -25.21
C ALA A 86 -4.09 -18.11 -25.42
N VAL A 87 -3.85 -18.89 -24.36
CA VAL A 87 -3.14 -20.16 -24.48
C VAL A 87 -4.01 -21.22 -25.14
N ILE A 88 -5.28 -21.34 -24.76
CA ILE A 88 -6.23 -22.30 -25.36
C ILE A 88 -6.36 -22.04 -26.88
N ARG A 89 -6.40 -20.77 -27.26
CA ARG A 89 -6.48 -20.35 -28.69
C ARG A 89 -5.14 -20.32 -29.41
N LYS A 90 -4.04 -20.54 -28.70
CA LYS A 90 -2.67 -20.45 -29.23
C LYS A 90 -2.33 -19.05 -29.78
N ASP A 91 -2.92 -17.99 -29.21
CA ASP A 91 -2.77 -16.59 -29.62
C ASP A 91 -2.34 -15.74 -28.42
N LEU A 92 -1.06 -15.84 -28.05
CA LEU A 92 -0.50 -15.04 -26.96
C LEU A 92 -0.35 -13.56 -27.31
N ALA A 93 -0.34 -13.21 -28.60
CA ALA A 93 -0.31 -11.82 -29.03
C ALA A 93 -1.57 -11.06 -28.57
N ALA A 94 -2.70 -11.77 -28.43
CA ALA A 94 -3.95 -11.21 -27.92
C ALA A 94 -3.85 -10.65 -26.49
N LEU A 95 -2.85 -11.06 -25.68
CA LEU A 95 -2.66 -10.55 -24.31
C LEU A 95 -2.43 -9.04 -24.26
N VAL A 96 -1.87 -8.44 -25.32
CA VAL A 96 -1.69 -6.99 -25.44
C VAL A 96 -3.02 -6.23 -25.27
N SER A 97 -4.15 -6.84 -25.62
CA SER A 97 -5.48 -6.24 -25.42
C SER A 97 -5.85 -6.04 -23.95
N SER A 98 -5.14 -6.71 -23.02
CA SER A 98 -5.35 -6.53 -21.57
C SER A 98 -4.80 -5.21 -21.00
N ARG A 99 -4.06 -4.43 -21.77
CA ARG A 99 -3.40 -3.21 -21.28
C ARG A 99 -4.32 -2.28 -20.51
N ALA A 100 -5.45 -1.93 -21.07
CA ALA A 100 -6.40 -1.02 -20.42
C ALA A 100 -6.88 -1.58 -19.07
N SER A 101 -7.29 -2.85 -19.03
CA SER A 101 -7.73 -3.48 -17.77
C SER A 101 -6.61 -3.52 -16.72
N VAL A 102 -5.36 -3.76 -17.13
CA VAL A 102 -4.22 -3.82 -16.19
C VAL A 102 -3.86 -2.43 -15.68
N PHE A 103 -3.93 -1.39 -16.50
CA PHE A 103 -3.79 0.00 -16.03
C PHE A 103 -4.87 0.35 -14.99
N LEU A 104 -6.12 -0.03 -15.25
CA LEU A 104 -7.23 0.19 -14.31
C LEU A 104 -7.01 -0.57 -12.99
N ILE A 105 -6.57 -1.84 -13.07
CA ILE A 105 -6.24 -2.64 -11.88
C ILE A 105 -5.16 -1.94 -11.05
N ALA A 106 -4.05 -1.55 -11.68
CA ALA A 106 -2.95 -0.87 -10.99
C ALA A 106 -3.39 0.46 -10.36
N ALA A 107 -4.24 1.24 -11.05
CA ALA A 107 -4.78 2.49 -10.53
C ALA A 107 -5.69 2.27 -9.34
N VAL A 108 -6.67 1.35 -9.45
CA VAL A 108 -7.68 1.11 -8.42
C VAL A 108 -7.08 0.43 -7.19
N THR A 109 -6.22 -0.58 -7.37
CA THR A 109 -5.54 -1.23 -6.24
C THR A 109 -4.58 -0.26 -5.56
N GLY A 110 -3.84 0.55 -6.32
CA GLY A 110 -2.97 1.61 -5.78
C GLY A 110 -3.75 2.65 -4.97
N ALA A 111 -4.89 3.11 -5.49
CA ALA A 111 -5.79 4.00 -4.76
C ALA A 111 -6.33 3.33 -3.48
N GLY A 112 -6.73 2.06 -3.56
CA GLY A 112 -7.17 1.30 -2.39
C GLY A 112 -6.09 1.21 -1.31
N ILE A 113 -4.85 0.88 -1.67
CA ILE A 113 -3.71 0.85 -0.74
C ILE A 113 -3.48 2.22 -0.11
N ALA A 114 -3.48 3.29 -0.91
CA ALA A 114 -3.28 4.65 -0.43
C ALA A 114 -4.34 5.10 0.58
N LEU A 115 -5.61 4.83 0.28
CA LEU A 115 -6.73 5.12 1.20
C LEU A 115 -6.61 4.33 2.51
N GLY A 116 -6.09 3.08 2.44
CA GLY A 116 -5.77 2.27 3.61
C GLY A 116 -4.65 2.89 4.46
N GLY A 117 -3.61 3.44 3.82
CA GLY A 117 -2.55 4.17 4.49
C GLY A 117 -3.04 5.45 5.18
N ILE A 118 -3.93 6.21 4.55
CA ILE A 118 -4.57 7.39 5.18
C ILE A 118 -5.39 6.97 6.39
N TRP A 119 -6.20 5.91 6.25
CA TRP A 119 -6.95 5.35 7.37
C TRP A 119 -6.04 4.94 8.53
N ALA A 120 -4.94 4.25 8.25
CA ALA A 120 -3.97 3.83 9.26
C ALA A 120 -3.37 5.04 9.98
N TYR A 121 -2.99 6.07 9.25
CA TYR A 121 -2.44 7.31 9.78
C TYR A 121 -3.41 8.03 10.73
N GLU A 122 -4.70 8.09 10.37
CA GLU A 122 -5.72 8.79 11.16
C GLU A 122 -6.28 7.98 12.34
N THR A 123 -5.98 6.66 12.44
CA THR A 123 -6.71 5.83 13.41
C THR A 123 -5.85 4.95 14.29
N LEU A 124 -4.68 4.45 13.81
CA LEU A 124 -3.98 3.39 14.52
C LEU A 124 -3.03 3.86 15.63
N GLY A 125 -2.77 5.15 15.75
CA GLY A 125 -2.04 5.73 16.87
C GLY A 125 -0.51 5.62 16.84
N TRP A 126 0.07 4.86 15.92
CA TRP A 126 1.52 4.71 15.81
C TRP A 126 2.22 5.79 14.96
N GLY A 127 1.47 6.76 14.43
CA GLY A 127 2.00 7.96 13.77
C GLY A 127 2.49 7.77 12.34
N GLY A 128 2.27 6.62 11.72
CA GLY A 128 2.68 6.32 10.36
C GLY A 128 1.52 5.87 9.47
N PHE A 129 1.77 5.88 8.16
CA PHE A 129 0.81 5.46 7.13
C PHE A 129 1.07 4.05 6.60
N TRP A 130 2.17 3.39 7.01
CA TRP A 130 2.56 2.05 6.58
C TRP A 130 3.44 1.36 7.64
N GLY A 131 2.98 0.24 8.18
CA GLY A 131 3.62 -0.52 9.27
C GLY A 131 4.28 -1.82 8.84
N TRP A 132 4.25 -2.18 7.56
CA TRP A 132 4.73 -3.47 7.04
C TRP A 132 4.05 -4.67 7.69
N ASP A 133 2.79 -4.51 8.06
CA ASP A 133 2.02 -5.63 8.55
C ASP A 133 1.66 -6.63 7.42
N PRO A 134 1.30 -7.89 7.76
CA PRO A 134 0.97 -8.88 6.75
C PRO A 134 -0.22 -8.49 5.85
N VAL A 135 -1.16 -7.68 6.33
CA VAL A 135 -2.34 -7.23 5.55
C VAL A 135 -1.89 -6.21 4.50
N GLU A 136 -1.09 -5.23 4.92
CA GLU A 136 -0.51 -4.22 4.04
C GLU A 136 0.38 -4.88 2.98
N ASN A 137 1.33 -5.71 3.41
CA ASN A 137 2.26 -6.40 2.54
C ASN A 137 1.53 -7.27 1.49
N SER A 138 0.49 -8.00 1.93
CA SER A 138 -0.28 -8.86 1.03
C SER A 138 -1.00 -8.07 -0.06
N SER A 139 -1.37 -6.80 0.19
CA SER A 139 -2.00 -5.93 -0.80
C SER A 139 -0.98 -5.29 -1.76
N LEU A 140 0.22 -5.01 -1.27
CA LEU A 140 1.29 -4.40 -2.07
C LEU A 140 1.81 -5.35 -3.16
N VAL A 141 1.91 -6.65 -2.86
CA VAL A 141 2.45 -7.65 -3.79
C VAL A 141 1.67 -7.72 -5.12
N PRO A 142 0.33 -7.92 -5.15
CA PRO A 142 -0.41 -7.91 -6.42
C PRO A 142 -0.36 -6.55 -7.12
N TRP A 143 -0.26 -5.44 -6.39
CA TRP A 143 -0.08 -4.12 -7.00
C TRP A 143 1.26 -4.02 -7.75
N LEU A 144 2.36 -4.42 -7.14
CA LEU A 144 3.69 -4.44 -7.79
C LEU A 144 3.69 -5.31 -9.06
N VAL A 145 3.05 -6.48 -9.01
CA VAL A 145 2.91 -7.36 -10.18
C VAL A 145 2.03 -6.73 -11.26
N SER A 146 0.98 -5.99 -10.89
CA SER A 146 0.16 -5.26 -11.87
C SER A 146 0.96 -4.18 -12.61
N VAL A 147 1.81 -3.43 -11.89
CA VAL A 147 2.71 -2.42 -12.48
C VAL A 147 3.75 -3.08 -13.38
N ALA A 148 4.34 -4.21 -12.95
CA ALA A 148 5.24 -5.00 -13.80
C ALA A 148 4.54 -5.44 -15.10
N LEU A 149 3.32 -5.94 -15.00
CA LEU A 149 2.52 -6.39 -16.15
C LEU A 149 2.18 -5.24 -17.11
N VAL A 150 1.88 -4.03 -16.61
CA VAL A 150 1.74 -2.83 -17.45
C VAL A 150 2.97 -2.66 -18.34
N HIS A 151 4.17 -2.72 -17.77
CA HIS A 151 5.43 -2.54 -18.51
C HIS A 151 5.66 -3.66 -19.52
N VAL A 152 5.40 -4.91 -19.15
CA VAL A 152 5.54 -6.06 -20.05
C VAL A 152 4.59 -5.97 -21.25
N LEU A 153 3.31 -5.62 -21.02
CA LEU A 153 2.34 -5.46 -22.10
C LEU A 153 2.67 -4.29 -23.02
N LEU A 154 3.28 -3.22 -22.50
CA LEU A 154 3.81 -2.12 -23.33
C LEU A 154 4.99 -2.56 -24.19
N LEU A 155 5.88 -3.40 -23.67
CA LEU A 155 6.98 -3.99 -24.43
C LEU A 155 6.45 -4.95 -25.51
N GLN A 156 5.59 -5.88 -25.15
CA GLN A 156 4.98 -6.83 -26.07
C GLN A 156 4.29 -6.11 -27.22
N SER A 157 3.54 -5.03 -26.93
CA SER A 157 2.85 -4.26 -27.98
C SER A 157 3.75 -3.58 -28.98
N LYS A 158 4.99 -3.26 -28.60
CA LYS A 158 5.96 -2.54 -29.45
C LYS A 158 6.91 -3.46 -30.20
N ARG A 159 7.16 -4.66 -29.64
CA ARG A 159 8.24 -5.55 -30.09
C ARG A 159 7.77 -6.94 -30.51
N GLY A 160 6.52 -7.33 -30.19
CA GLY A 160 5.94 -8.62 -30.57
C GLY A 160 6.58 -9.82 -29.89
N HIS A 161 7.27 -9.63 -28.78
CA HIS A 161 7.78 -10.69 -27.90
C HIS A 161 7.52 -10.32 -26.44
N TRP A 162 7.91 -11.09 -25.45
CA TRP A 162 7.54 -11.03 -24.03
C TRP A 162 6.24 -11.78 -23.68
N GLU A 163 5.72 -12.56 -24.60
CA GLU A 163 4.43 -13.27 -24.48
C GLU A 163 4.39 -14.20 -23.28
N LYS A 164 5.48 -14.96 -23.01
CA LYS A 164 5.56 -15.88 -21.86
C LYS A 164 5.49 -15.11 -20.54
N MET A 165 6.17 -13.97 -20.44
CA MET A 165 6.15 -13.11 -19.26
C MET A 165 4.76 -12.48 -19.08
N SER A 166 4.15 -12.00 -20.15
CA SER A 166 2.79 -11.46 -20.13
C SER A 166 1.78 -12.51 -19.64
N PHE A 167 1.91 -13.76 -20.12
CA PHE A 167 1.07 -14.86 -19.63
C PHE A 167 1.29 -15.11 -18.13
N ALA A 168 2.55 -15.28 -17.72
CA ALA A 168 2.90 -15.60 -16.34
C ALA A 168 2.40 -14.52 -15.38
N LEU A 169 2.63 -13.24 -15.66
CA LEU A 169 2.19 -12.14 -14.81
C LEU A 169 0.66 -11.96 -14.83
N SER A 170 0.01 -12.16 -15.99
CA SER A 170 -1.46 -12.10 -16.07
C SER A 170 -2.13 -13.20 -15.24
N ALA A 171 -1.57 -14.41 -15.27
CA ALA A 171 -2.05 -15.52 -14.44
C ALA A 171 -1.77 -15.26 -12.94
N SER A 172 -0.55 -14.83 -12.60
CA SER A 172 -0.13 -14.58 -11.22
C SER A 172 -0.95 -13.51 -10.53
N LEU A 173 -1.45 -12.52 -11.27
CA LEU A 173 -2.12 -11.36 -10.67
C LEU A 173 -3.40 -11.75 -9.90
N PHE A 174 -4.24 -12.61 -10.48
CA PHE A 174 -5.44 -13.11 -9.79
C PHE A 174 -5.09 -14.07 -8.65
N ILE A 175 -4.09 -14.93 -8.86
CA ILE A 175 -3.58 -15.84 -7.82
C ILE A 175 -3.12 -15.06 -6.59
N LEU A 176 -2.36 -13.97 -6.80
CA LEU A 176 -1.85 -13.14 -5.71
C LEU A 176 -2.96 -12.35 -5.00
N ALA A 177 -4.01 -11.91 -5.72
CA ALA A 177 -5.18 -11.29 -5.11
C ALA A 177 -5.97 -12.29 -4.23
N LEU A 178 -6.11 -13.55 -4.67
CA LEU A 178 -6.70 -14.62 -3.87
C LEU A 178 -5.84 -14.93 -2.64
N LEU A 179 -4.52 -15.07 -2.83
CA LEU A 179 -3.57 -15.31 -1.75
C LEU A 179 -3.60 -14.17 -0.72
N SER A 180 -3.64 -12.92 -1.17
CA SER A 180 -3.80 -11.75 -0.30
C SER A 180 -5.08 -11.87 0.54
N SER A 181 -6.20 -12.20 -0.09
CA SER A 181 -7.49 -12.40 0.60
C SER A 181 -7.42 -13.57 1.59
N PHE A 182 -6.74 -14.66 1.24
CA PHE A 182 -6.50 -15.80 2.11
C PHE A 182 -5.66 -15.41 3.34
N LEU A 183 -4.51 -14.77 3.14
CA LEU A 183 -3.60 -14.38 4.23
C LEU A 183 -4.26 -13.43 5.22
N THR A 184 -5.06 -12.48 4.73
CA THR A 184 -5.74 -11.49 5.58
C THR A 184 -6.95 -12.05 6.34
N ARG A 185 -7.61 -13.08 5.82
CA ARG A 185 -8.84 -13.65 6.39
C ARG A 185 -8.62 -14.95 7.16
N SER A 186 -7.54 -15.66 6.91
CA SER A 186 -7.24 -16.95 7.58
C SER A 186 -6.83 -16.78 9.04
N GLY A 187 -6.40 -15.59 9.46
CA GLY A 187 -5.84 -15.37 10.80
C GLY A 187 -4.49 -16.07 11.05
N ILE A 188 -3.94 -16.76 10.04
CA ILE A 188 -2.70 -17.56 10.17
C ILE A 188 -1.49 -16.69 10.55
N LEU A 189 -1.49 -15.41 10.15
CA LEU A 189 -0.41 -14.46 10.43
C LEU A 189 -0.66 -13.61 11.70
N ALA A 190 -1.78 -13.80 12.40
CA ALA A 190 -2.07 -13.07 13.62
C ALA A 190 -1.19 -13.58 14.78
N LYS A 191 -0.64 -12.67 15.58
CA LYS A 191 0.24 -12.98 16.74
C LYS A 191 -0.41 -13.89 17.79
N ASN A 192 -1.75 -13.84 17.91
CA ASN A 192 -2.52 -14.68 18.84
C ASN A 192 -3.41 -15.61 18.02
N ILE A 193 -2.92 -16.79 17.71
CA ILE A 193 -3.60 -17.84 16.93
C ILE A 193 -4.73 -18.48 17.76
N ARG A 194 -5.70 -17.70 18.21
CA ARG A 194 -7.05 -18.20 18.39
C ARG A 194 -7.77 -17.98 17.07
N MET A 195 -7.63 -18.95 16.17
CA MET A 195 -8.41 -18.99 14.95
C MET A 195 -9.87 -19.20 15.36
N ASP A 196 -10.64 -18.12 15.40
CA ASP A 196 -12.08 -18.23 15.52
C ASP A 196 -12.62 -19.12 14.40
N ILE A 197 -13.67 -19.90 14.70
CA ILE A 197 -14.31 -20.81 13.72
C ILE A 197 -14.61 -20.09 12.39
N TYR A 198 -14.97 -18.79 12.45
CA TYR A 198 -15.19 -17.95 11.27
C TYR A 198 -13.97 -17.83 10.34
N ASN A 199 -12.79 -17.67 10.89
CA ASN A 199 -11.56 -17.58 10.09
C ASN A 199 -11.23 -18.90 9.41
N LYS A 200 -11.47 -20.03 10.07
CA LYS A 200 -11.27 -21.36 9.49
C LYS A 200 -12.25 -21.65 8.34
N ILE A 201 -13.51 -21.28 8.50
CA ILE A 201 -14.57 -21.48 7.49
C ILE A 201 -14.25 -20.71 6.20
N LEU A 202 -13.69 -19.50 6.27
CA LEU A 202 -13.29 -18.73 5.10
C LEU A 202 -11.92 -19.13 4.54
N ALA A 203 -10.99 -19.57 5.38
CA ALA A 203 -9.64 -19.95 4.96
C ALA A 203 -9.63 -21.16 4.02
N LEU A 204 -10.39 -22.19 4.31
CA LEU A 204 -10.43 -23.40 3.49
C LEU A 204 -10.90 -23.14 2.05
N PRO A 205 -12.06 -22.49 1.80
CA PRO A 205 -12.50 -22.19 0.44
C PRO A 205 -11.54 -21.25 -0.30
N LEU A 206 -11.00 -20.22 0.36
CA LEU A 206 -10.03 -19.31 -0.27
C LEU A 206 -8.72 -20.02 -0.60
N GLY A 207 -8.23 -20.90 0.28
CA GLY A 207 -7.06 -21.73 0.02
C GLY A 207 -7.28 -22.68 -1.14
N PHE A 208 -8.45 -23.33 -1.20
CA PHE A 208 -8.84 -24.19 -2.32
C PHE A 208 -8.92 -23.42 -3.64
N MET A 209 -9.59 -22.26 -3.66
CA MET A 209 -9.66 -21.40 -4.85
C MET A 209 -8.27 -20.93 -5.31
N THR A 210 -7.40 -20.57 -4.37
CA THR A 210 -6.01 -20.19 -4.67
C THR A 210 -5.26 -21.38 -5.30
N SER A 211 -5.41 -22.58 -4.76
CA SER A 211 -4.81 -23.80 -5.29
C SER A 211 -5.31 -24.10 -6.70
N CYS A 212 -6.63 -24.05 -6.93
CA CYS A 212 -7.20 -24.22 -8.27
C CYS A 212 -6.71 -23.17 -9.26
N ALA A 213 -6.59 -21.90 -8.83
CA ALA A 213 -6.08 -20.82 -9.66
C ALA A 213 -4.59 -21.00 -10.00
N ILE A 214 -3.80 -21.66 -9.17
CA ILE A 214 -2.41 -22.04 -9.46
C ILE A 214 -2.37 -23.23 -10.42
N ILE A 215 -3.14 -24.28 -10.14
CA ILE A 215 -3.10 -25.53 -10.89
C ILE A 215 -3.55 -25.34 -12.33
N ALA A 216 -4.66 -24.62 -12.58
CA ALA A 216 -5.24 -24.47 -13.91
C ALA A 216 -4.26 -23.84 -14.93
N PRO A 217 -3.65 -22.67 -14.70
CA PRO A 217 -2.68 -22.13 -15.66
C PRO A 217 -1.40 -22.95 -15.74
N SER A 218 -1.00 -23.64 -14.65
CA SER A 218 0.18 -24.51 -14.66
C SER A 218 -0.01 -25.73 -15.59
N ILE A 219 -1.18 -26.38 -15.54
CA ILE A 219 -1.51 -27.49 -16.44
C ILE A 219 -1.59 -26.99 -17.88
N VAL A 220 -2.29 -25.89 -18.12
CA VAL A 220 -2.45 -25.31 -19.46
C VAL A 220 -1.08 -24.90 -20.00
N PHE A 221 -0.24 -24.26 -19.21
CA PHE A 221 1.13 -23.91 -19.60
C PHE A 221 1.98 -25.13 -19.91
N ALA A 222 1.95 -26.17 -19.06
CA ALA A 222 2.73 -27.38 -19.25
C ALA A 222 2.34 -28.11 -20.56
N LYS A 223 1.03 -28.18 -20.87
CA LYS A 223 0.51 -28.77 -22.09
C LYS A 223 0.90 -28.01 -23.34
N GLU A 224 0.79 -26.68 -23.28
CA GLU A 224 0.96 -25.82 -24.44
C GLU A 224 2.38 -25.18 -24.54
N ARG A 225 3.30 -25.44 -23.60
CA ARG A 225 4.64 -24.81 -23.56
C ARG A 225 5.45 -24.97 -24.84
N ARG A 226 5.23 -26.05 -25.60
CA ARG A 226 5.91 -26.29 -26.88
C ARG A 226 5.40 -25.38 -28.00
N ASN A 227 4.20 -24.85 -27.86
CA ASN A 227 3.56 -23.96 -28.84
C ASN A 227 3.92 -22.48 -28.61
N PHE A 228 4.64 -22.17 -27.52
CA PHE A 228 5.12 -20.80 -27.29
C PHE A 228 6.27 -20.50 -28.25
N PRO A 229 6.26 -19.34 -28.92
CA PRO A 229 7.35 -18.96 -29.79
C PRO A 229 8.67 -18.92 -29.03
N PRO A 230 9.81 -19.27 -29.69
CA PRO A 230 11.11 -19.15 -29.06
C PRO A 230 11.36 -17.69 -28.70
N SER A 231 11.98 -17.48 -27.53
CA SER A 231 12.37 -16.14 -27.10
C SER A 231 13.32 -15.52 -28.14
N LYS A 232 12.87 -14.44 -28.79
CA LYS A 232 13.75 -13.67 -29.67
C LYS A 232 14.83 -13.01 -28.80
N LYS A 233 16.08 -12.95 -29.33
CA LYS A 233 17.17 -12.23 -28.66
C LYS A 233 16.74 -10.77 -28.43
N GLN A 234 17.02 -10.24 -27.25
CA GLN A 234 16.88 -8.82 -26.98
C GLN A 234 17.92 -8.06 -27.78
N GLU A 235 17.49 -7.31 -28.78
CA GLU A 235 18.43 -6.67 -29.72
C GLU A 235 18.71 -5.20 -29.36
N ALA A 236 17.92 -4.58 -28.50
CA ALA A 236 18.08 -3.17 -28.18
C ALA A 236 18.36 -2.98 -26.69
N PHE A 237 19.39 -2.19 -26.36
CA PHE A 237 19.70 -1.76 -24.99
C PHE A 237 18.47 -1.27 -24.21
N ARG A 238 17.54 -0.63 -24.90
CA ARG A 238 16.27 -0.18 -24.33
C ARG A 238 15.40 -1.33 -23.78
N GLU A 239 15.38 -2.47 -24.45
CA GLU A 239 14.63 -3.65 -24.00
C GLU A 239 15.25 -4.26 -22.75
N ILE A 240 16.59 -4.25 -22.68
CA ILE A 240 17.33 -4.69 -21.51
C ILE A 240 16.94 -3.82 -20.30
N VAL A 241 16.95 -2.49 -20.45
CA VAL A 241 16.61 -1.57 -19.34
C VAL A 241 15.16 -1.76 -18.87
N PHE A 242 14.21 -1.87 -19.81
CA PHE A 242 12.82 -2.14 -19.44
C PHE A 242 12.65 -3.52 -18.80
N GLY A 243 13.29 -4.55 -19.35
CA GLY A 243 13.27 -5.90 -18.79
C GLY A 243 13.88 -5.95 -17.39
N THR A 244 14.98 -5.23 -17.17
CA THR A 244 15.58 -5.07 -15.84
C THR A 244 14.60 -4.42 -14.88
N GLY A 245 13.91 -3.34 -15.27
CA GLY A 245 12.88 -2.71 -14.44
C GLY A 245 11.75 -3.68 -14.07
N VAL A 246 11.26 -4.47 -15.02
CA VAL A 246 10.26 -5.52 -14.74
C VAL A 246 10.79 -6.56 -13.76
N THR A 247 12.01 -7.01 -13.94
CA THR A 247 12.67 -7.99 -13.05
C THR A 247 12.81 -7.44 -11.64
N ILE A 248 13.16 -6.16 -11.48
CA ILE A 248 13.22 -5.48 -10.18
C ILE A 248 11.86 -5.50 -9.48
N PHE A 249 10.76 -5.17 -10.19
CA PHE A 249 9.39 -5.23 -9.61
C PHE A 249 9.02 -6.63 -9.14
N ILE A 250 9.29 -7.64 -9.96
CA ILE A 250 8.98 -9.04 -9.65
C ILE A 250 9.80 -9.50 -8.43
N PHE A 251 11.10 -9.22 -8.43
CA PHE A 251 11.97 -9.63 -7.34
C PHE A 251 11.60 -8.94 -6.03
N TYR A 252 11.26 -7.65 -6.07
CA TYR A 252 10.79 -6.92 -4.90
C TYR A 252 9.46 -7.50 -4.37
N ALA A 253 8.51 -7.83 -5.25
CA ALA A 253 7.27 -8.49 -4.85
C ALA A 253 7.53 -9.85 -4.18
N PHE A 254 8.46 -10.65 -4.71
CA PHE A 254 8.86 -11.92 -4.11
C PHE A 254 9.54 -11.75 -2.74
N MET A 255 10.39 -10.75 -2.58
CA MET A 255 11.05 -10.45 -1.31
C MET A 255 10.03 -10.08 -0.23
N ILE A 256 9.06 -9.21 -0.56
CA ILE A 256 7.99 -8.84 0.38
C ILE A 256 7.13 -10.05 0.72
N LEU A 257 6.68 -10.80 -0.28
CA LEU A 257 5.85 -11.98 -0.07
C LEU A 257 6.57 -13.03 0.79
N GLY A 258 7.82 -13.35 0.43
CA GLY A 258 8.64 -14.32 1.16
C GLY A 258 8.84 -13.93 2.61
N ALA A 259 9.19 -12.67 2.89
CA ALA A 259 9.35 -12.16 4.24
C ALA A 259 8.02 -12.17 5.03
N THR A 260 6.89 -11.90 4.36
CA THR A 260 5.56 -11.88 4.98
C THR A 260 5.10 -13.28 5.38
N ILE A 261 5.37 -14.30 4.54
CA ILE A 261 4.98 -15.69 4.81
C ILE A 261 6.04 -16.47 5.60
N ALA A 262 7.24 -15.92 5.81
CA ALA A 262 8.32 -16.59 6.56
C ALA A 262 7.89 -17.14 7.93
N PRO A 263 7.06 -16.45 8.74
CA PRO A 263 6.56 -17.01 10.00
C PRO A 263 5.85 -18.36 9.83
N LEU A 264 5.15 -18.59 8.72
CA LEU A 264 4.47 -19.86 8.44
C LEU A 264 5.47 -21.00 8.21
N ALA A 265 6.59 -20.71 7.54
CA ALA A 265 7.66 -21.70 7.34
C ALA A 265 8.31 -22.10 8.67
N PHE A 266 8.49 -21.17 9.62
CA PHE A 266 8.97 -21.48 10.97
C PHE A 266 8.01 -22.39 11.72
N VAL A 267 6.70 -22.09 11.68
CA VAL A 267 5.67 -22.93 12.31
C VAL A 267 5.63 -24.32 11.67
N ALA A 268 5.69 -24.41 10.33
CA ALA A 268 5.72 -25.68 9.62
C ALA A 268 6.98 -26.52 9.96
N ALA A 269 8.09 -25.87 10.30
CA ALA A 269 9.32 -26.51 10.76
C ALA A 269 9.31 -26.82 12.28
N GLY A 270 8.18 -26.68 12.97
CA GLY A 270 8.06 -26.93 14.41
C GLY A 270 8.77 -25.89 15.30
N ARG A 271 9.08 -24.70 14.74
CA ARG A 271 9.74 -23.60 15.45
C ARG A 271 8.74 -22.53 15.87
N ALA A 272 9.08 -21.72 16.86
CA ALA A 272 8.28 -20.57 17.25
C ALA A 272 8.15 -19.58 16.07
N PRO A 273 6.97 -18.97 15.85
CA PRO A 273 6.78 -18.01 14.77
C PRO A 273 7.65 -16.77 15.02
N ALA A 274 8.56 -16.48 14.10
CA ALA A 274 9.41 -15.30 14.14
C ALA A 274 8.98 -14.32 13.05
N SER A 275 8.46 -13.15 13.44
CA SER A 275 8.12 -12.10 12.50
C SER A 275 9.38 -11.38 12.01
N VAL A 276 9.42 -11.06 10.72
CA VAL A 276 10.47 -10.23 10.14
C VAL A 276 10.33 -8.79 10.64
N LYS A 277 11.42 -8.18 11.06
CA LYS A 277 11.41 -6.81 11.62
C LYS A 277 11.08 -5.77 10.54
N VAL A 278 10.42 -4.70 10.94
CA VAL A 278 10.11 -3.53 10.07
C VAL A 278 11.38 -2.97 9.40
N SER A 279 12.51 -2.95 10.12
CA SER A 279 13.80 -2.48 9.59
C SER A 279 14.28 -3.27 8.36
N PHE A 280 13.99 -4.58 8.28
CA PHE A 280 14.31 -5.37 7.10
C PHE A 280 13.55 -4.84 5.88
N PHE A 281 12.23 -4.65 6.00
CA PHE A 281 11.42 -4.15 4.90
C PHE A 281 11.84 -2.74 4.47
N ASN A 282 12.13 -1.85 5.42
CA ASN A 282 12.61 -0.50 5.13
C ASN A 282 13.93 -0.54 4.34
N ASN A 283 14.92 -1.30 4.80
CA ASN A 283 16.23 -1.40 4.15
C ASN A 283 16.12 -1.97 2.73
N VAL A 284 15.35 -3.05 2.57
CA VAL A 284 15.10 -3.66 1.26
C VAL A 284 14.41 -2.66 0.34
N SER A 285 13.38 -1.96 0.84
CA SER A 285 12.61 -0.99 0.06
C SER A 285 13.46 0.18 -0.45
N VAL A 286 14.38 0.70 0.35
CA VAL A 286 15.30 1.78 -0.08
C VAL A 286 16.17 1.33 -1.25
N VAL A 287 16.70 0.10 -1.21
CA VAL A 287 17.50 -0.46 -2.31
C VAL A 287 16.65 -0.55 -3.59
N PHE A 288 15.46 -1.16 -3.50
CA PHE A 288 14.58 -1.29 -4.65
C PHE A 288 14.07 0.06 -5.18
N ALA A 289 13.75 1.01 -4.29
CA ALA A 289 13.39 2.37 -4.67
C ALA A 289 14.51 3.05 -5.48
N THR A 290 15.76 2.91 -5.02
CA THR A 290 16.94 3.41 -5.75
C THR A 290 17.01 2.80 -7.15
N LEU A 291 16.89 1.48 -7.26
CA LEU A 291 16.97 0.78 -8.55
C LEU A 291 15.84 1.20 -9.51
N PHE A 292 14.60 1.39 -9.02
CA PHE A 292 13.48 1.89 -9.82
C PHE A 292 13.72 3.30 -10.33
N LEU A 293 14.23 4.19 -9.49
CA LEU A 293 14.52 5.56 -9.88
C LEU A 293 15.66 5.62 -10.88
N CYS A 294 16.73 4.84 -10.69
CA CYS A 294 17.82 4.73 -11.65
C CYS A 294 17.34 4.20 -13.02
N ALA A 295 16.50 3.16 -13.03
CA ALA A 295 15.90 2.67 -14.26
C ALA A 295 15.03 3.73 -14.95
N SER A 296 14.26 4.51 -14.19
CA SER A 296 13.46 5.63 -14.69
C SER A 296 14.30 6.72 -15.32
N LEU A 297 15.44 7.07 -14.70
CA LEU A 297 16.41 8.04 -15.22
C LEU A 297 17.01 7.64 -16.56
N ILE A 298 17.13 6.35 -16.82
CA ILE A 298 17.59 5.84 -18.12
C ILE A 298 16.44 5.84 -19.15
N CYS A 299 15.22 5.46 -18.74
CA CYS A 299 14.08 5.31 -19.63
C CYS A 299 13.47 6.64 -20.10
N ILE A 300 13.37 7.64 -19.23
CA ILE A 300 12.70 8.91 -19.52
C ILE A 300 13.46 9.74 -20.57
N PRO A 301 14.79 9.99 -20.46
CA PRO A 301 15.54 10.79 -21.44
C PRO A 301 15.52 10.20 -22.83
N TRP A 302 15.51 8.88 -22.97
CA TRP A 302 15.49 8.21 -24.28
C TRP A 302 14.25 8.52 -25.12
N GLN A 303 13.21 9.04 -24.47
CA GLN A 303 12.01 9.51 -25.14
C GLN A 303 12.09 11.00 -25.55
N ILE A 304 13.16 11.70 -25.13
CA ILE A 304 13.39 13.11 -25.45
C ILE A 304 14.18 13.19 -26.78
N ARG A 305 13.50 13.43 -27.89
CA ARG A 305 14.16 13.67 -29.18
C ARG A 305 14.74 15.09 -29.25
N ARG A 306 16.09 15.22 -29.40
CA ARG A 306 16.87 16.41 -29.82
C ARG A 306 17.36 17.43 -28.75
N PRO A 307 18.12 18.48 -29.12
CA PRO A 307 19.28 19.03 -28.40
C PRO A 307 19.00 19.56 -26.97
N LYS A 308 17.75 19.64 -26.56
CA LYS A 308 17.36 19.96 -25.18
C LYS A 308 17.75 18.87 -24.15
N TRP A 309 18.30 17.71 -24.58
CA TRP A 309 18.73 16.68 -23.64
C TRP A 309 19.88 17.15 -22.73
N LYS A 310 20.78 18.03 -23.21
CA LYS A 310 21.87 18.60 -22.41
C LYS A 310 21.32 19.48 -21.26
N THR A 311 20.34 20.32 -21.57
CA THR A 311 19.68 21.16 -20.55
C THR A 311 18.85 20.32 -19.57
N ALA A 312 18.16 19.29 -20.04
CA ALA A 312 17.42 18.36 -19.19
C ALA A 312 18.37 17.57 -18.26
N ALA A 313 19.50 17.09 -18.80
CA ALA A 313 20.52 16.39 -18.02
C ALA A 313 21.16 17.32 -16.97
N ALA A 314 21.48 18.57 -17.34
CA ALA A 314 22.02 19.55 -16.40
C ALA A 314 21.04 19.88 -15.27
N ALA A 315 19.77 20.11 -15.60
CA ALA A 315 18.74 20.38 -14.58
C ALA A 315 18.48 19.17 -13.68
N ALA A 316 18.48 17.93 -14.24
CA ALA A 316 18.38 16.73 -13.46
C ALA A 316 19.57 16.55 -12.50
N LEU A 317 20.78 16.82 -12.99
CA LEU A 317 21.99 16.79 -12.16
C LEU A 317 21.94 17.85 -11.06
N CYS A 318 21.56 19.09 -11.36
CA CYS A 318 21.39 20.13 -10.37
C CYS A 318 20.35 19.75 -9.30
N SER A 319 19.19 19.21 -9.71
CA SER A 319 18.17 18.75 -8.79
C SER A 319 18.66 17.57 -7.93
N ALA A 320 19.39 16.62 -8.53
CA ALA A 320 19.99 15.52 -7.79
C ALA A 320 20.98 16.01 -6.72
N LEU A 321 21.85 16.95 -7.09
CA LEU A 321 22.82 17.54 -6.16
C LEU A 321 22.15 18.33 -5.05
N LEU A 322 21.12 19.11 -5.35
CA LEU A 322 20.34 19.84 -4.35
C LEU A 322 19.65 18.90 -3.36
N PHE A 323 19.00 17.84 -3.86
CA PHE A 323 18.38 16.86 -3.00
C PHE A 323 19.39 16.10 -2.14
N ALA A 324 20.51 15.66 -2.73
CA ALA A 324 21.58 14.99 -1.99
C ALA A 324 22.16 15.93 -0.90
N PHE A 325 22.43 17.19 -1.24
CA PHE A 325 22.95 18.18 -0.29
C PHE A 325 21.95 18.46 0.85
N ALA A 326 20.68 18.65 0.53
CA ALA A 326 19.64 18.84 1.54
C ALA A 326 19.59 17.65 2.51
N PHE A 327 19.64 16.43 1.99
CA PHE A 327 19.66 15.25 2.84
C PHE A 327 20.94 15.11 3.69
N LEU A 328 22.11 15.42 3.14
CA LEU A 328 23.38 15.41 3.88
C LEU A 328 23.38 16.38 5.07
N ARG A 329 22.65 17.49 4.95
CA ARG A 329 22.55 18.50 6.02
C ARG A 329 21.75 18.01 7.23
N PHE A 330 20.77 17.12 7.02
CA PHE A 330 19.80 16.72 8.03
C PHE A 330 19.94 15.27 8.49
N THR A 331 20.74 14.44 7.80
CA THR A 331 20.79 12.99 8.06
C THR A 331 22.24 12.49 8.11
N PRO A 332 22.54 11.46 8.93
CA PRO A 332 23.80 10.76 8.83
C PRO A 332 23.97 10.14 7.45
N PHE A 333 25.20 10.06 6.97
CA PHE A 333 25.50 9.55 5.64
C PHE A 333 25.05 8.10 5.48
N SER A 334 24.14 7.86 4.53
CA SER A 334 23.68 6.55 4.08
C SER A 334 23.69 6.52 2.55
N PRO A 335 24.57 5.74 1.91
CA PRO A 335 24.71 5.75 0.45
C PRO A 335 23.39 5.53 -0.29
N TRP A 336 22.61 4.54 0.12
CA TRP A 336 21.34 4.21 -0.51
C TRP A 336 20.28 5.30 -0.36
N LEU A 337 20.17 5.90 0.82
CA LEU A 337 19.22 7.00 1.08
C LEU A 337 19.54 8.23 0.25
N HIS A 338 20.81 8.65 0.22
CA HIS A 338 21.24 9.83 -0.53
C HIS A 338 21.12 9.61 -2.04
N LEU A 339 21.46 8.39 -2.52
CA LEU A 339 21.28 8.04 -3.93
C LEU A 339 19.80 8.01 -4.32
N SER A 340 18.92 7.47 -3.47
CA SER A 340 17.48 7.49 -3.71
C SER A 340 16.93 8.91 -3.77
N ALA A 341 17.31 9.78 -2.84
CA ALA A 341 16.88 11.16 -2.81
C ALA A 341 17.36 11.93 -4.05
N ALA A 342 18.62 11.77 -4.43
CA ALA A 342 19.18 12.35 -5.64
C ALA A 342 18.44 11.86 -6.91
N ALA A 343 18.22 10.56 -7.03
CA ALA A 343 17.53 9.98 -8.16
C ALA A 343 16.05 10.41 -8.23
N ALA A 344 15.38 10.59 -7.08
CA ALA A 344 14.02 11.11 -7.02
C ALA A 344 13.95 12.56 -7.53
N GLY A 345 14.81 13.43 -7.04
CA GLY A 345 14.90 14.82 -7.51
C GLY A 345 15.16 14.91 -9.01
N ALA A 346 16.12 14.13 -9.52
CA ALA A 346 16.43 14.07 -10.95
C ALA A 346 15.23 13.58 -11.78
N THR A 347 14.50 12.56 -11.30
CA THR A 347 13.32 12.01 -12.00
C THR A 347 12.20 13.04 -12.08
N VAL A 348 11.89 13.72 -10.98
CA VAL A 348 10.88 14.79 -10.95
C VAL A 348 11.25 15.92 -11.90
N ALA A 349 12.52 16.39 -11.88
CA ALA A 349 13.00 17.43 -12.76
C ALA A 349 12.89 17.04 -14.25
N LEU A 350 13.30 15.84 -14.62
CA LEU A 350 13.19 15.35 -15.99
C LEU A 350 11.74 15.25 -16.48
N CYS A 351 10.85 14.75 -15.63
CA CYS A 351 9.42 14.70 -15.92
C CYS A 351 8.83 16.11 -16.10
N GLY A 352 9.19 17.05 -15.21
CA GLY A 352 8.76 18.45 -15.28
C GLY A 352 9.24 19.12 -16.57
N ILE A 353 10.54 19.07 -16.87
CA ILE A 353 11.11 19.63 -18.09
C ILE A 353 10.41 19.06 -19.33
N ARG A 354 10.11 17.76 -19.31
CA ARG A 354 9.45 17.12 -20.44
C ARG A 354 7.99 17.55 -20.58
N LEU A 355 7.28 17.78 -19.48
CA LEU A 355 5.90 18.30 -19.46
C LEU A 355 5.81 19.69 -20.12
N PHE A 356 6.83 20.53 -19.94
CA PHE A 356 6.87 21.90 -20.51
C PHE A 356 7.56 21.99 -21.89
N SER A 357 8.13 20.91 -22.45
CA SER A 357 9.00 20.98 -23.64
C SER A 357 8.36 20.57 -24.96
N GLY A 358 7.02 20.57 -25.09
CA GLY A 358 6.36 20.31 -26.38
C GLY A 358 5.21 19.30 -26.35
N ASN A 359 4.96 18.59 -27.44
CA ASN A 359 3.82 17.67 -27.54
C ASN A 359 3.95 16.48 -26.57
N VAL A 360 3.33 16.63 -25.39
CA VAL A 360 3.39 15.67 -24.28
C VAL A 360 2.25 14.63 -24.28
N ARG A 361 1.18 14.85 -25.05
CA ARG A 361 0.00 13.98 -25.04
C ARG A 361 0.32 12.47 -25.03
N PRO A 362 1.24 11.96 -25.88
CA PRO A 362 1.52 10.53 -25.90
C PRO A 362 2.34 10.02 -24.71
N MET A 363 2.94 10.91 -23.90
CA MET A 363 3.78 10.54 -22.77
C MET A 363 3.20 10.94 -21.42
N PHE A 364 2.12 11.69 -21.42
CA PHE A 364 1.53 12.26 -20.20
C PHE A 364 1.32 11.23 -19.08
N PRO A 365 0.71 10.04 -19.34
CA PRO A 365 0.56 9.03 -18.30
C PRO A 365 1.90 8.56 -17.71
N THR A 366 2.90 8.36 -18.56
CA THR A 366 4.24 7.93 -18.15
C THR A 366 4.91 8.98 -17.26
N LEU A 367 4.90 10.24 -17.69
CA LEU A 367 5.53 11.34 -16.95
C LEU A 367 4.87 11.55 -15.60
N LEU A 368 3.55 11.54 -15.57
CA LEU A 368 2.77 11.71 -14.35
C LEU A 368 3.02 10.57 -13.36
N GLY A 369 2.98 9.32 -13.82
CA GLY A 369 3.22 8.16 -12.97
C GLY A 369 4.65 8.10 -12.41
N HIS A 370 5.68 8.39 -13.22
CA HIS A 370 7.07 8.36 -12.75
C HIS A 370 7.40 9.56 -11.84
N ALA A 371 6.87 10.76 -12.12
CA ALA A 371 7.01 11.91 -11.22
C ALA A 371 6.32 11.63 -9.88
N GLY A 372 5.11 11.02 -9.93
CA GLY A 372 4.38 10.61 -8.75
C GLY A 372 5.14 9.59 -7.91
N LEU A 373 5.69 8.55 -8.54
CA LEU A 373 6.53 7.55 -7.86
C LEU A 373 7.76 8.18 -7.20
N ALA A 374 8.45 9.07 -7.92
CA ALA A 374 9.64 9.73 -7.40
C ALA A 374 9.32 10.64 -6.20
N LEU A 375 8.23 11.40 -6.28
CA LEU A 375 7.77 12.25 -5.19
C LEU A 375 7.30 11.42 -3.98
N PHE A 376 6.60 10.32 -4.21
CA PHE A 376 6.19 9.37 -3.18
C PHE A 376 7.41 8.79 -2.44
N ILE A 377 8.41 8.30 -3.17
CA ILE A 377 9.65 7.75 -2.58
C ILE A 377 10.38 8.84 -1.78
N ALA A 378 10.53 10.05 -2.33
CA ALA A 378 11.15 11.17 -1.62
C ALA A 378 10.42 11.50 -0.32
N GLY A 379 9.09 11.52 -0.35
CA GLY A 379 8.25 11.72 0.83
C GLY A 379 8.42 10.61 1.87
N CYS A 380 8.41 9.34 1.46
CA CYS A 380 8.63 8.20 2.35
C CYS A 380 10.00 8.26 3.05
N ILE A 381 11.05 8.61 2.30
CA ILE A 381 12.39 8.78 2.85
C ILE A 381 12.41 9.94 3.84
N ALA A 382 11.81 11.08 3.48
CA ALA A 382 11.76 12.26 4.35
C ALA A 382 11.01 11.97 5.66
N VAL A 383 9.83 11.35 5.59
CA VAL A 383 9.09 10.91 6.79
C VAL A 383 9.93 9.95 7.63
N GLY A 384 10.55 8.95 7.02
CA GLY A 384 11.32 7.95 7.77
C GLY A 384 12.58 8.46 8.45
N VAL A 385 13.16 9.56 7.97
CA VAL A 385 14.46 10.06 8.42
C VAL A 385 14.35 11.38 9.19
N LEU A 386 13.44 12.26 8.80
CA LEU A 386 13.33 13.60 9.37
C LEU A 386 12.27 13.69 10.47
N SER A 387 11.33 12.74 10.54
CA SER A 387 10.31 12.76 11.59
C SER A 387 10.92 12.45 12.96
N THR A 388 10.42 13.16 13.95
CA THR A 388 10.83 12.99 15.35
C THR A 388 9.65 12.59 16.20
N SER A 389 9.89 11.84 17.26
CA SER A 389 8.87 11.43 18.21
C SER A 389 9.41 11.54 19.62
N GLU A 390 8.63 12.14 20.51
CA GLU A 390 8.97 12.31 21.91
C GLU A 390 7.79 11.88 22.79
N ARG A 391 8.08 11.22 23.89
CA ARG A 391 7.10 10.71 24.86
C ARG A 391 7.29 11.38 26.19
N LYS A 392 6.21 11.87 26.79
CA LYS A 392 6.24 12.42 28.14
C LYS A 392 4.94 12.14 28.90
N GLU A 393 5.06 12.03 30.19
CA GLU A 393 3.92 11.97 31.12
C GLU A 393 3.46 13.38 31.45
N ILE A 394 2.15 13.59 31.45
CA ILE A 394 1.52 14.87 31.78
C ILE A 394 0.47 14.64 32.88
N PRO A 395 0.71 15.11 34.10
CA PRO A 395 -0.32 15.18 35.14
C PRO A 395 -1.43 16.14 34.76
N ALA A 396 -2.65 15.89 35.25
CA ALA A 396 -3.79 16.77 35.02
C ALA A 396 -3.54 18.15 35.64
N GLY A 397 -3.77 19.18 34.87
CA GLY A 397 -3.51 20.58 35.24
C GLY A 397 -2.13 21.10 34.83
N ASP A 398 -1.18 20.21 34.49
CA ASP A 398 0.18 20.60 34.15
C ASP A 398 0.32 20.92 32.66
N THR A 399 1.29 21.79 32.38
CA THR A 399 1.71 22.12 31.00
C THR A 399 3.16 21.73 30.82
N ILE A 400 3.42 20.94 29.80
CA ILE A 400 4.79 20.55 29.44
C ILE A 400 5.08 20.86 27.97
N GLU A 401 6.36 20.97 27.64
CA GLU A 401 6.82 21.08 26.27
C GLU A 401 7.34 19.74 25.79
N VAL A 402 6.76 19.26 24.66
CA VAL A 402 7.11 18.00 24.01
C VAL A 402 7.31 18.25 22.53
N ALA A 403 8.47 17.90 22.00
CA ALA A 403 8.82 18.11 20.59
C ALA A 403 8.49 19.54 20.08
N GLY A 404 8.77 20.57 20.89
CA GLY A 404 8.51 21.98 20.54
C GLY A 404 7.02 22.37 20.51
N THR A 405 6.16 21.57 21.15
CA THR A 405 4.72 21.85 21.32
C THR A 405 4.42 21.92 22.80
N LYS A 406 3.79 23.00 23.26
CA LYS A 406 3.29 23.07 24.64
C LYS A 406 1.94 22.37 24.74
N ILE A 407 1.82 21.44 25.66
CA ILE A 407 0.62 20.65 25.87
C ILE A 407 0.20 20.76 27.32
N THR A 408 -1.05 21.12 27.54
CA THR A 408 -1.68 21.12 28.85
C THR A 408 -2.71 20.01 28.90
N PHE A 409 -2.64 19.15 29.88
CA PHE A 409 -3.68 18.14 30.10
C PHE A 409 -4.74 18.67 31.06
N GLY A 410 -5.93 18.97 30.52
CA GLY A 410 -7.07 19.51 31.29
C GLY A 410 -7.89 18.46 32.06
N GLY A 411 -7.54 17.16 31.91
CA GLY A 411 -8.29 16.07 32.56
C GLY A 411 -9.11 15.23 31.58
N ILE A 412 -10.04 14.47 32.11
CA ILE A 412 -10.87 13.53 31.34
C ILE A 412 -12.34 13.96 31.42
N LYS A 413 -12.99 13.96 30.26
CA LYS A 413 -14.45 13.97 30.17
C LYS A 413 -14.91 12.54 29.99
N ASP A 414 -15.48 11.93 31.03
CA ASP A 414 -15.95 10.55 31.01
C ASP A 414 -17.48 10.52 30.78
N GLU A 415 -17.88 9.77 29.77
CA GLU A 415 -19.29 9.58 29.38
C GLU A 415 -19.67 8.09 29.44
N GLY A 416 -19.10 7.36 30.38
CA GLY A 416 -19.30 5.93 30.61
C GLY A 416 -18.43 5.06 29.69
N ARG A 417 -19.00 4.42 28.67
CA ARG A 417 -18.21 3.61 27.72
C ARG A 417 -17.35 4.44 26.76
N LYS A 418 -17.58 5.72 26.67
CA LYS A 418 -16.82 6.67 25.83
C LYS A 418 -16.35 7.82 26.70
N GLY A 419 -15.32 8.49 26.23
CA GLY A 419 -14.81 9.69 26.87
C GLY A 419 -13.83 10.42 25.98
N SER A 420 -13.29 11.51 26.50
CA SER A 420 -12.26 12.29 25.81
C SER A 420 -11.21 12.78 26.81
N PHE A 421 -9.95 12.69 26.42
CA PHE A 421 -8.87 13.40 27.09
C PHE A 421 -8.87 14.84 26.60
N LEU A 422 -9.02 15.78 27.52
CA LEU A 422 -9.05 17.21 27.21
C LEU A 422 -7.63 17.75 27.19
N LEU A 423 -7.18 18.20 26.04
CA LEU A 423 -5.85 18.75 25.85
C LEU A 423 -5.94 20.17 25.26
N THR A 424 -5.08 21.05 25.78
CA THR A 424 -4.81 22.32 25.14
C THR A 424 -3.42 22.28 24.53
N ILE A 425 -3.32 22.59 23.25
CA ILE A 425 -2.10 22.50 22.46
C ILE A 425 -1.74 23.90 21.99
N GLU A 426 -0.55 24.35 22.31
CA GLU A 426 0.00 25.63 21.85
C GLU A 426 1.22 25.38 20.99
N GLU A 427 1.10 25.74 19.71
CA GLU A 427 2.17 25.62 18.73
C GLU A 427 2.26 26.88 17.86
N ARG A 428 3.44 27.45 17.72
CA ARG A 428 3.71 28.65 16.91
C ARG A 428 2.77 29.83 17.19
N GLY A 429 2.38 30.01 18.45
CA GLY A 429 1.48 31.08 18.88
C GLY A 429 -0.02 30.82 18.64
N SER A 430 -0.38 29.67 18.08
CA SER A 430 -1.76 29.23 17.95
C SER A 430 -2.11 28.27 19.09
N LYS A 431 -3.25 28.52 19.74
CA LYS A 431 -3.78 27.70 20.82
C LYS A 431 -5.00 26.93 20.33
N HIS A 432 -5.00 25.62 20.51
CA HIS A 432 -6.08 24.73 20.11
C HIS A 432 -6.51 23.86 21.29
N GLU A 433 -7.79 23.88 21.57
CA GLU A 433 -8.38 22.93 22.52
C GLU A 433 -8.91 21.73 21.76
N THR A 434 -8.56 20.53 22.21
CA THR A 434 -8.97 19.29 21.55
C THR A 434 -9.36 18.24 22.59
N GLY A 435 -10.37 17.44 22.23
CA GLY A 435 -10.74 16.25 22.98
C GLY A 435 -10.28 15.01 22.19
N ILE A 436 -9.31 14.28 22.71
CA ILE A 436 -8.88 13.00 22.11
C ILE A 436 -9.86 11.90 22.55
N PRO A 437 -10.71 11.37 21.67
CA PRO A 437 -11.75 10.43 22.05
C PRO A 437 -11.15 9.05 22.35
N PHE A 438 -11.68 8.41 23.39
CA PHE A 438 -11.37 7.03 23.74
C PHE A 438 -12.64 6.20 23.95
N GLU A 439 -12.48 4.88 23.94
CA GLU A 439 -13.53 3.91 24.24
C GLU A 439 -13.03 2.91 25.29
N LYS A 440 -13.88 2.60 26.28
CA LYS A 440 -13.58 1.66 27.36
C LYS A 440 -14.17 0.27 27.09
N ARG A 441 -13.48 -0.75 27.58
CA ARG A 441 -14.03 -2.10 27.70
C ARG A 441 -15.04 -2.16 28.85
N PRO A 442 -15.84 -3.25 28.97
CA PRO A 442 -16.72 -3.46 30.09
C PRO A 442 -16.02 -3.48 31.48
N ASP A 443 -14.73 -3.84 31.49
CA ASP A 443 -13.88 -3.84 32.69
C ASP A 443 -13.35 -2.44 33.07
N GLY A 444 -13.73 -1.40 32.33
CA GLY A 444 -13.30 -0.02 32.54
C GLY A 444 -11.94 0.33 31.89
N SER A 445 -11.19 -0.65 31.38
CA SER A 445 -9.92 -0.39 30.70
C SER A 445 -10.12 0.29 29.35
N ILE A 446 -9.19 1.18 28.96
CA ILE A 446 -9.24 1.86 27.66
C ILE A 446 -8.96 0.85 26.56
N MET A 447 -9.88 0.70 25.62
CA MET A 447 -9.79 -0.21 24.50
C MET A 447 -9.12 0.42 23.30
N SER A 448 -9.42 1.67 22.99
CA SER A 448 -8.91 2.40 21.85
C SER A 448 -8.91 3.91 22.10
N VAL A 449 -7.89 4.55 21.55
CA VAL A 449 -7.73 6.01 21.55
C VAL A 449 -7.51 6.43 20.10
N ARG A 450 -8.07 7.55 19.68
CA ARG A 450 -7.77 8.15 18.37
C ARG A 450 -6.65 9.17 18.49
N PRO A 451 -5.77 9.32 17.51
CA PRO A 451 -4.82 10.42 17.48
C PRO A 451 -5.52 11.76 17.20
N ALA A 452 -4.89 12.86 17.64
CA ALA A 452 -5.17 14.19 17.15
C ALA A 452 -4.06 14.59 16.17
N ILE A 453 -4.44 15.07 14.98
CA ILE A 453 -3.50 15.40 13.92
C ILE A 453 -3.72 16.86 13.51
N TYR A 454 -2.65 17.64 13.55
CA TYR A 454 -2.62 19.02 13.05
C TYR A 454 -1.82 19.05 11.77
N HIS A 455 -2.53 19.19 10.65
CA HIS A 455 -1.93 19.19 9.33
C HIS A 455 -1.24 20.53 9.04
N GLY A 456 0.03 20.45 8.68
CA GLY A 456 0.79 21.57 8.17
C GLY A 456 1.23 21.33 6.72
N LEU A 457 1.73 22.37 6.05
CA LEU A 457 2.15 22.24 4.65
C LEU A 457 3.34 21.27 4.48
N LEU A 458 4.31 21.31 5.36
CA LEU A 458 5.52 20.48 5.29
C LEU A 458 5.67 19.54 6.49
N ARG A 459 4.91 19.79 7.57
CA ARG A 459 5.04 19.07 8.83
C ARG A 459 3.69 18.91 9.49
N ASP A 460 3.30 17.68 9.79
CA ASP A 460 2.17 17.38 10.64
C ASP A 460 2.62 17.24 12.09
N THR A 461 1.81 17.74 13.02
CA THR A 461 1.94 17.46 14.45
C THR A 461 0.94 16.37 14.81
N TYR A 462 1.45 15.21 15.16
CA TYR A 462 0.68 14.02 15.48
C TYR A 462 0.73 13.76 16.98
N LEU A 463 -0.43 13.69 17.62
CA LEU A 463 -0.58 13.50 19.06
C LEU A 463 -1.34 12.22 19.33
N TYR A 464 -0.77 11.37 20.16
CA TYR A 464 -1.41 10.12 20.57
C TYR A 464 -1.21 9.86 22.06
N ILE A 465 -2.24 9.38 22.74
CA ILE A 465 -2.16 8.98 24.15
C ILE A 465 -1.89 7.47 24.18
N GLU A 466 -0.69 7.11 24.60
CA GLU A 466 -0.24 5.71 24.68
C GLU A 466 -0.69 5.03 25.98
N GLY A 467 -0.86 5.79 27.05
CA GLY A 467 -1.26 5.28 28.35
C GLY A 467 -1.98 6.32 29.19
N PHE A 468 -2.74 5.82 30.14
CA PHE A 468 -3.42 6.62 31.14
C PHE A 468 -3.38 5.89 32.48
N LEU A 469 -2.98 6.61 33.51
CA LEU A 469 -3.07 6.19 34.90
C LEU A 469 -4.06 7.07 35.62
N SER A 470 -5.13 6.48 36.15
CA SER A 470 -6.10 7.22 36.98
C SER A 470 -5.49 7.59 38.33
N LYS A 471 -6.04 8.61 38.96
CA LYS A 471 -5.68 8.98 40.33
C LYS A 471 -5.68 7.78 41.26
N ALA A 472 -6.70 6.90 41.15
CA ALA A 472 -6.83 5.70 41.95
C ALA A 472 -5.71 4.67 41.72
N ASP A 473 -5.27 4.49 40.45
CA ASP A 473 -4.15 3.61 40.12
C ASP A 473 -2.84 4.15 40.70
N ILE A 474 -2.61 5.46 40.60
CA ILE A 474 -1.43 6.11 41.16
C ILE A 474 -1.44 6.04 42.69
N GLU A 475 -2.59 6.25 43.36
CA GLU A 475 -2.73 6.06 44.81
C GLU A 475 -2.32 4.64 45.25
N LYS A 476 -2.72 3.64 44.47
CA LYS A 476 -2.35 2.25 44.74
C LYS A 476 -0.85 2.01 44.58
N ILE A 477 -0.25 2.55 43.54
CA ILE A 477 1.20 2.44 43.28
C ILE A 477 1.98 3.16 44.39
N VAL A 478 1.62 4.40 44.70
CA VAL A 478 2.26 5.22 45.74
C VAL A 478 2.21 4.52 47.10
N LYS A 479 1.07 3.94 47.48
CA LYS A 479 0.95 3.17 48.72
C LYS A 479 1.80 1.89 48.72
N THR A 480 1.87 1.20 47.57
CA THR A 480 2.61 -0.08 47.45
C THR A 480 4.12 0.14 47.46
N GLU A 481 4.59 1.17 46.76
CA GLU A 481 6.02 1.47 46.59
C GLU A 481 6.54 2.53 47.59
N LYS A 482 5.69 3.05 48.50
CA LYS A 482 6.02 4.09 49.50
C LYS A 482 6.64 5.35 48.87
N LEU A 483 6.08 5.78 47.73
CA LEU A 483 6.55 6.97 47.02
C LEU A 483 5.91 8.25 47.56
N GLU A 484 6.65 9.36 47.57
CA GLU A 484 6.11 10.69 47.89
C GLU A 484 5.61 11.39 46.61
N ALA A 485 4.49 10.92 46.07
CA ALA A 485 3.88 11.54 44.89
C ALA A 485 2.41 11.90 45.16
N LYS A 486 1.94 13.05 44.64
CA LYS A 486 0.53 13.40 44.65
C LYS A 486 -0.20 12.59 43.59
N PRO A 487 -1.22 11.79 43.99
CA PRO A 487 -1.98 11.02 43.01
C PRO A 487 -2.91 11.95 42.21
N VAL A 488 -2.60 12.12 40.94
CA VAL A 488 -3.39 12.89 39.95
C VAL A 488 -3.50 12.08 38.67
N ASP A 489 -4.61 12.24 37.96
CA ASP A 489 -4.74 11.62 36.63
C ASP A 489 -3.58 12.01 35.74
N THR A 490 -2.92 11.02 35.16
CA THR A 490 -1.71 11.23 34.36
C THR A 490 -1.82 10.53 33.00
N VAL A 491 -1.48 11.22 31.91
CA VAL A 491 -1.46 10.67 30.57
C VAL A 491 -0.01 10.54 30.07
N LEU A 492 0.28 9.43 29.37
CA LEU A 492 1.49 9.28 28.59
C LEU A 492 1.19 9.72 27.17
N VAL A 493 1.70 10.88 26.79
CA VAL A 493 1.50 11.47 25.47
C VAL A 493 2.72 11.20 24.59
N ASN A 494 2.47 10.75 23.37
CA ASN A 494 3.46 10.67 22.31
C ASN A 494 3.18 11.79 21.30
N VAL A 495 4.15 12.64 21.06
CA VAL A 495 4.10 13.71 20.08
C VAL A 495 5.10 13.43 18.98
N SER A 496 4.60 13.23 17.77
CA SER A 496 5.44 13.04 16.58
C SER A 496 5.31 14.23 15.64
N LYS A 497 6.44 14.68 15.11
CA LYS A 497 6.51 15.66 14.03
C LYS A 497 6.81 14.93 12.74
N ASN A 498 5.79 14.74 11.91
CA ASN A 498 5.91 13.98 10.66
C ASN A 498 6.21 14.95 9.52
N GLU A 499 7.44 14.89 9.03
CA GLU A 499 7.94 15.78 7.99
C GLU A 499 7.52 15.28 6.59
N MET A 500 7.15 16.21 5.71
CA MET A 500 6.92 15.96 4.27
C MET A 500 5.82 14.94 3.94
N ILE A 501 4.86 14.71 4.81
CA ILE A 501 3.70 13.81 4.58
C ILE A 501 2.95 14.21 3.30
N LEU A 502 2.87 15.51 3.02
CA LEU A 502 2.25 16.02 1.79
C LEU A 502 2.90 15.44 0.53
N PHE A 503 4.22 15.18 0.53
CA PHE A 503 4.91 14.59 -0.63
C PHE A 503 4.50 13.14 -0.86
N VAL A 504 4.26 12.38 0.22
CA VAL A 504 3.72 11.02 0.13
C VAL A 504 2.33 11.05 -0.51
N LEU A 505 1.46 11.93 -0.03
CA LEU A 505 0.09 12.06 -0.53
C LEU A 505 0.06 12.56 -1.99
N ALA A 506 0.77 13.65 -2.28
CA ALA A 506 0.84 14.22 -3.63
C ALA A 506 1.47 13.23 -4.63
N GLY A 507 2.55 12.57 -4.24
CA GLY A 507 3.20 11.55 -5.04
C GLY A 507 2.26 10.39 -5.36
N THR A 508 1.51 9.94 -4.37
CA THR A 508 0.50 8.88 -4.54
C THR A 508 -0.62 9.31 -5.50
N VAL A 509 -1.16 10.51 -5.33
CA VAL A 509 -2.20 11.04 -6.22
C VAL A 509 -1.70 11.12 -7.66
N LEU A 510 -0.50 11.64 -7.89
CA LEU A 510 0.10 11.73 -9.22
C LEU A 510 0.35 10.34 -9.83
N LEU A 511 0.82 9.39 -9.03
CA LEU A 511 1.07 8.01 -9.47
C LEU A 511 -0.22 7.33 -9.92
N VAL A 512 -1.27 7.38 -9.10
CA VAL A 512 -2.60 6.82 -9.40
C VAL A 512 -3.22 7.51 -10.62
N ALA A 513 -3.13 8.85 -10.69
CA ALA A 513 -3.62 9.62 -11.83
C ALA A 513 -2.87 9.26 -13.13
N GLY A 514 -1.57 9.02 -13.07
CA GLY A 514 -0.77 8.55 -14.20
C GLY A 514 -1.22 7.18 -14.71
N LEU A 515 -1.48 6.25 -13.80
CA LEU A 515 -2.03 4.93 -14.13
C LEU A 515 -3.43 5.03 -14.73
N PHE A 516 -4.30 5.86 -14.16
CA PHE A 516 -5.65 6.08 -14.66
C PHE A 516 -5.65 6.78 -16.04
N ALA A 517 -4.76 7.75 -16.25
CA ALA A 517 -4.55 8.37 -17.55
C ALA A 517 -4.07 7.35 -18.60
N GLY A 518 -3.28 6.36 -18.19
CA GLY A 518 -2.89 5.22 -19.02
C GLY A 518 -4.06 4.33 -19.43
N PHE A 519 -5.04 4.14 -18.54
CA PHE A 519 -6.28 3.43 -18.83
C PHE A 519 -7.14 4.15 -19.86
N ILE A 520 -7.37 5.45 -19.68
CA ILE A 520 -8.26 6.26 -20.56
C ILE A 520 -7.64 6.45 -21.96
N ARG A 521 -6.34 6.34 -22.09
CA ARG A 521 -5.64 6.57 -23.34
C ARG A 521 -6.14 5.65 -24.45
N PRO A 522 -6.58 6.18 -25.62
CA PRO A 522 -6.90 5.34 -26.77
C PRO A 522 -5.63 4.63 -27.27
N TRP A 523 -5.64 3.31 -27.20
CA TRP A 523 -4.59 2.46 -27.69
C TRP A 523 -4.93 2.01 -29.11
N SER A 524 -4.45 2.73 -30.13
CA SER A 524 -4.55 2.24 -31.51
C SER A 524 -3.79 0.92 -31.62
N ALA A 525 -4.48 -0.12 -32.08
CA ALA A 525 -3.83 -1.31 -32.59
C ALA A 525 -3.05 -0.87 -33.86
N LYS A 526 -1.71 -0.70 -33.77
CA LYS A 526 -0.81 -0.69 -34.92
C LYS A 526 -0.08 -2.00 -34.93
#